data_41db75e82c51e6d1bded1ec2c9e80a66
#
_entry.id   41db75e82c51e6d1bded1ec2c9e80a66
#
_cell.length_a   1.000
_cell.length_b   1.000
_cell.length_c   1.000
_cell.angle_alpha   90.00
_cell.angle_beta   90.00
_cell.angle_gamma   90.00
#
_symmetry.space_group_name_H-M   'P 1'
#
loop_
_entity.id
_entity.type
_entity.pdbx_description
1 polymer ?
#
loop_
_entity_poly.entity_id
_entity_poly.type
_entity_poly.pdbx_seq_one_letter_code
_entity_poly.pdbx_strand_id
1 'polypeptide(L)'
;MQNWGNWFLNSVGLTDRILIPPHLYSTSLLNLGVIAGAFAAALLSGQFRVRGAPPFEIMKGFVGGTLMGIGAALAFGCNIGGFFSAISALSMSGLAMMVGLLIGAYIGLRLLIFEVKYLNLSSSGNQSKVVSGSSDRWIKLQPVVGGLVLLAGISITFVYDSFDYPTRGVFLLFGLVFGLVMQRSRFCFVRAFREPFLTGDGGMTKAVILAVIISVIGFSILKWTDLRDWDTFVRPGFWFGGLMGGIVFGVGMSLSGGCASGCLWRAGEGQVKLWIAIIAFAFSRAIFAGWLEESGWMMKLGESVFLPDYVGWKAGIVIVITIMLLWYLIVVWNEAKRKLVVNF
;
A
#
# COMPACT_ATOMS: atom_id res chain seq x y z
N MET A 1 8.10 -0.41 -6.47
CA MET A 1 8.52 0.96 -6.16
C MET A 1 9.98 1.04 -5.68
N GLN A 2 10.46 0.20 -4.74
CA GLN A 2 11.88 0.22 -4.31
C GLN A 2 12.86 0.07 -5.50
N ASN A 3 12.56 -0.83 -6.44
CA ASN A 3 13.37 -1.00 -7.65
C ASN A 3 13.46 0.29 -8.49
N TRP A 4 12.41 1.11 -8.54
CA TRP A 4 12.43 2.41 -9.24
C TRP A 4 13.42 3.38 -8.59
N GLY A 5 13.40 3.44 -7.24
CA GLY A 5 14.37 4.26 -6.50
C GLY A 5 15.79 3.76 -6.68
N ASN A 6 16.04 2.46 -6.53
CA ASN A 6 17.34 1.86 -6.72
C ASN A 6 17.88 2.06 -8.15
N TRP A 7 17.03 1.86 -9.16
CA TRP A 7 17.42 2.04 -10.56
C TRP A 7 17.80 3.50 -10.86
N PHE A 8 17.04 4.46 -10.33
CA PHE A 8 17.39 5.88 -10.49
C PHE A 8 18.69 6.23 -9.76
N LEU A 9 18.87 5.78 -8.51
CA LEU A 9 20.11 6.02 -7.75
C LEU A 9 21.33 5.43 -8.45
N ASN A 10 21.18 4.26 -9.06
CA ASN A 10 22.22 3.64 -9.87
C ASN A 10 22.51 4.44 -11.17
N SER A 11 21.47 4.97 -11.83
CA SER A 11 21.65 5.79 -13.05
C SER A 11 22.36 7.11 -12.78
N VAL A 12 22.28 7.62 -11.55
CA VAL A 12 22.98 8.84 -11.09
C VAL A 12 24.39 8.52 -10.51
N GLY A 13 24.77 7.24 -10.44
CA GLY A 13 26.09 6.82 -9.93
C GLY A 13 26.22 6.82 -8.40
N LEU A 14 25.10 6.83 -7.67
CA LEU A 14 25.11 6.81 -6.20
C LEU A 14 25.16 5.39 -5.62
N THR A 15 24.93 4.36 -6.43
CA THR A 15 25.00 2.95 -6.03
C THR A 15 25.43 2.09 -7.21
N ASP A 16 26.38 1.15 -7.00
CA ASP A 16 26.89 0.22 -8.04
C ASP A 16 26.19 -1.15 -7.99
N ARG A 17 24.89 -1.17 -7.80
CA ARG A 17 24.12 -2.44 -7.75
C ARG A 17 23.72 -2.88 -9.16
N ILE A 18 23.95 -4.15 -9.49
CA ILE A 18 23.39 -4.75 -10.71
C ILE A 18 21.90 -4.89 -10.55
N LEU A 19 21.13 -4.06 -11.24
CA LEU A 19 19.68 -3.99 -11.12
C LEU A 19 19.00 -4.39 -12.42
N ILE A 20 17.93 -5.17 -12.27
CA ILE A 20 17.04 -5.46 -13.39
C ILE A 20 16.28 -4.18 -13.74
N PRO A 21 16.25 -3.77 -15.03
CA PRO A 21 15.51 -2.58 -15.46
C PRO A 21 14.03 -2.64 -15.04
N PRO A 22 13.39 -1.50 -14.73
CA PRO A 22 12.00 -1.48 -14.23
C PRO A 22 10.98 -2.16 -15.13
N HIS A 23 11.19 -2.14 -16.45
CA HIS A 23 10.31 -2.79 -17.44
C HIS A 23 10.50 -4.32 -17.52
N LEU A 24 11.56 -4.86 -16.92
CA LEU A 24 11.82 -6.30 -16.83
C LEU A 24 11.56 -6.86 -15.42
N TYR A 25 11.26 -6.00 -14.44
CA TYR A 25 11.02 -6.42 -13.06
C TYR A 25 9.53 -6.62 -12.81
N SER A 26 9.11 -7.84 -12.52
CA SER A 26 7.69 -8.25 -12.39
C SER A 26 6.86 -7.35 -11.46
N THR A 27 7.41 -6.99 -10.28
CA THR A 27 6.69 -6.11 -9.34
C THR A 27 6.57 -4.67 -9.85
N SER A 28 7.50 -4.18 -10.67
CA SER A 28 7.39 -2.88 -11.33
C SER A 28 6.26 -2.89 -12.34
N LEU A 29 6.15 -3.95 -13.14
CA LEU A 29 5.07 -4.14 -14.11
C LEU A 29 3.70 -4.21 -13.42
N LEU A 30 3.61 -4.93 -12.30
CA LEU A 30 2.40 -4.93 -11.49
C LEU A 30 2.01 -3.51 -11.05
N ASN A 31 2.95 -2.73 -10.52
CA ASN A 31 2.69 -1.36 -10.06
C ASN A 31 2.29 -0.42 -11.20
N LEU A 32 2.95 -0.53 -12.37
CA LEU A 32 2.58 0.22 -13.58
C LEU A 32 1.20 -0.19 -14.07
N GLY A 33 0.90 -1.50 -14.05
CA GLY A 33 -0.43 -2.02 -14.36
C GLY A 33 -1.51 -1.44 -13.44
N VAL A 34 -1.25 -1.34 -12.12
CA VAL A 34 -2.20 -0.72 -11.17
C VAL A 34 -2.48 0.75 -11.52
N ILE A 35 -1.44 1.53 -11.85
CA ILE A 35 -1.61 2.93 -12.26
C ILE A 35 -2.42 3.00 -13.56
N ALA A 36 -2.05 2.21 -14.57
CA ALA A 36 -2.70 2.19 -15.88
C ALA A 36 -4.15 1.71 -15.79
N GLY A 37 -4.41 0.65 -15.01
CA GLY A 37 -5.76 0.13 -14.79
C GLY A 37 -6.66 1.12 -14.06
N ALA A 38 -6.15 1.80 -13.04
CA ALA A 38 -6.89 2.84 -12.33
C ALA A 38 -7.13 4.08 -13.21
N PHE A 39 -6.15 4.46 -14.03
CA PHE A 39 -6.30 5.52 -15.02
C PHE A 39 -7.38 5.20 -16.05
N ALA A 40 -7.34 4.00 -16.62
CA ALA A 40 -8.36 3.54 -17.55
C ALA A 40 -9.76 3.50 -16.90
N ALA A 41 -9.87 3.00 -15.65
CA ALA A 41 -11.14 2.98 -14.92
C ALA A 41 -11.69 4.38 -14.66
N ALA A 42 -10.82 5.34 -14.30
CA ALA A 42 -11.20 6.73 -14.10
C ALA A 42 -11.69 7.41 -15.39
N LEU A 43 -11.03 7.10 -16.52
CA LEU A 43 -11.43 7.57 -17.85
C LEU A 43 -12.75 6.95 -18.30
N LEU A 44 -12.92 5.63 -18.17
CA LEU A 44 -14.16 4.93 -18.52
C LEU A 44 -15.38 5.46 -17.75
N SER A 45 -15.18 5.92 -16.51
CA SER A 45 -16.23 6.52 -15.69
C SER A 45 -16.41 8.02 -15.91
N GLY A 46 -15.64 8.66 -16.80
CA GLY A 46 -15.68 10.13 -17.00
C GLY A 46 -15.24 10.94 -15.78
N GLN A 47 -14.52 10.32 -14.83
CA GLN A 47 -14.13 10.93 -13.55
C GLN A 47 -12.66 11.38 -13.51
N PHE A 48 -11.90 11.14 -14.57
CA PHE A 48 -10.51 11.54 -14.61
C PHE A 48 -10.37 13.05 -14.61
N ARG A 49 -9.69 13.58 -13.60
CA ARG A 49 -9.35 15.02 -13.48
C ARG A 49 -8.00 15.16 -12.80
N VAL A 50 -7.14 15.99 -13.36
CA VAL A 50 -5.89 16.35 -12.67
C VAL A 50 -6.21 17.30 -11.53
N ARG A 51 -5.99 16.80 -10.31
CA ARG A 51 -6.26 17.52 -9.06
C ARG A 51 -4.94 18.00 -8.47
N GLY A 52 -4.67 19.28 -8.64
CA GLY A 52 -3.57 19.95 -7.96
C GLY A 52 -3.84 20.03 -6.46
N ALA A 53 -2.79 20.08 -5.67
CA ALA A 53 -2.88 20.26 -4.23
C ALA A 53 -2.14 21.55 -3.81
N PRO A 54 -2.56 22.24 -2.75
CA PRO A 54 -1.82 23.37 -2.20
C PRO A 54 -0.42 22.92 -1.74
N PRO A 55 0.57 23.84 -1.71
CA PRO A 55 1.97 23.48 -1.40
C PRO A 55 2.12 22.72 -0.08
N PHE A 56 1.32 23.08 0.92
CA PHE A 56 1.34 22.41 2.22
C PHE A 56 0.86 20.95 2.15
N GLU A 57 -0.17 20.67 1.35
CA GLU A 57 -0.63 19.29 1.10
C GLU A 57 0.42 18.48 0.31
N ILE A 58 1.13 19.13 -0.61
CA ILE A 58 2.25 18.52 -1.35
C ILE A 58 3.36 18.13 -0.38
N MET A 59 3.73 19.02 0.55
CA MET A 59 4.72 18.74 1.59
C MET A 59 4.29 17.57 2.48
N LYS A 60 3.01 17.52 2.90
CA LYS A 60 2.47 16.35 3.63
C LYS A 60 2.57 15.06 2.81
N GLY A 61 2.34 15.14 1.50
CA GLY A 61 2.54 14.02 0.58
C GLY A 61 3.98 13.53 0.56
N PHE A 62 4.94 14.46 0.48
CA PHE A 62 6.36 14.16 0.49
C PHE A 62 6.81 13.54 1.83
N VAL A 63 6.51 14.20 2.95
CA VAL A 63 6.87 13.70 4.30
C VAL A 63 6.20 12.35 4.58
N GLY A 64 4.90 12.22 4.26
CA GLY A 64 4.17 10.98 4.44
C GLY A 64 4.72 9.84 3.58
N GLY A 65 5.09 10.14 2.32
CA GLY A 65 5.75 9.19 1.42
C GLY A 65 7.09 8.72 1.96
N THR A 66 7.92 9.66 2.44
CA THR A 66 9.23 9.36 3.05
C THR A 66 9.08 8.46 4.29
N LEU A 67 8.18 8.79 5.21
CA LEU A 67 7.90 7.96 6.39
C LEU A 67 7.39 6.56 6.01
N MET A 68 6.49 6.46 5.02
CA MET A 68 6.05 5.15 4.54
C MET A 68 7.21 4.34 3.96
N GLY A 69 8.16 4.96 3.24
CA GLY A 69 9.32 4.28 2.69
C GLY A 69 10.25 3.74 3.77
N ILE A 70 10.57 4.55 4.80
CA ILE A 70 11.36 4.15 5.97
C ILE A 70 10.64 3.01 6.71
N GLY A 71 9.36 3.18 7.03
CA GLY A 71 8.57 2.16 7.72
C GLY A 71 8.49 0.84 6.94
N ALA A 72 8.39 0.91 5.60
CA ALA A 72 8.39 -0.27 4.74
C ALA A 72 9.76 -0.95 4.66
N ALA A 73 10.87 -0.24 4.87
CA ALA A 73 12.21 -0.85 4.97
C ALA A 73 12.38 -1.57 6.30
N LEU A 74 11.95 -0.95 7.42
CA LEU A 74 12.00 -1.56 8.76
C LEU A 74 11.11 -2.81 8.88
N ALA A 75 9.89 -2.78 8.33
CA ALA A 75 8.95 -3.88 8.38
C ALA A 75 9.12 -4.91 7.24
N PHE A 76 10.17 -4.79 6.41
CA PHE A 76 10.41 -5.63 5.23
C PHE A 76 9.22 -5.72 4.26
N GLY A 77 8.33 -4.75 4.29
CA GLY A 77 7.16 -4.71 3.41
C GLY A 77 6.24 -3.52 3.66
N CYS A 78 5.41 -3.21 2.66
CA CYS A 78 4.30 -2.27 2.80
C CYS A 78 3.06 -2.98 3.39
N ASN A 79 1.93 -2.29 3.48
CA ASN A 79 0.66 -2.88 3.97
C ASN A 79 0.28 -4.18 3.26
N ILE A 80 0.60 -4.36 1.98
CA ILE A 80 0.32 -5.62 1.28
C ILE A 80 1.36 -6.67 1.69
N GLY A 81 2.66 -6.39 1.54
CA GLY A 81 3.70 -7.40 1.75
C GLY A 81 4.05 -7.66 3.21
N GLY A 82 4.06 -6.63 4.05
CA GLY A 82 4.47 -6.73 5.46
C GLY A 82 3.32 -6.99 6.44
N PHE A 83 2.08 -6.60 6.07
CA PHE A 83 0.89 -6.87 6.89
C PHE A 83 0.03 -7.98 6.27
N PHE A 84 -0.64 -7.70 5.13
CA PHE A 84 -1.64 -8.60 4.55
C PHE A 84 -1.06 -9.96 4.18
N SER A 85 -0.04 -10.00 3.31
CA SER A 85 0.57 -11.25 2.86
C SER A 85 1.35 -11.96 3.96
N ALA A 86 2.00 -11.22 4.87
CA ALA A 86 2.73 -11.80 5.99
C ALA A 86 1.79 -12.51 6.98
N ILE A 87 0.67 -11.89 7.35
CA ILE A 87 -0.34 -12.55 8.21
C ILE A 87 -0.94 -13.75 7.49
N SER A 88 -1.28 -13.60 6.21
CA SER A 88 -1.82 -14.70 5.40
C SER A 88 -0.87 -15.89 5.30
N ALA A 89 0.43 -15.61 5.31
CA ALA A 89 1.49 -16.61 5.30
C ALA A 89 1.87 -17.15 6.69
N LEU A 90 1.12 -16.78 7.75
CA LEU A 90 1.35 -17.14 9.15
C LEU A 90 2.70 -16.62 9.71
N SER A 91 3.18 -15.48 9.22
CA SER A 91 4.38 -14.80 9.74
C SER A 91 4.02 -13.91 10.92
N MET A 92 4.72 -14.08 12.04
CA MET A 92 4.49 -13.27 13.24
C MET A 92 4.87 -11.80 13.06
N SER A 93 5.78 -11.49 12.14
CA SER A 93 6.14 -10.09 11.82
C SER A 93 4.94 -9.31 11.26
N GLY A 94 4.03 -9.98 10.54
CA GLY A 94 2.78 -9.39 10.05
C GLY A 94 1.85 -8.94 11.17
N LEU A 95 1.73 -9.73 12.24
CA LEU A 95 0.94 -9.37 13.43
C LEU A 95 1.58 -8.18 14.18
N ALA A 96 2.90 -8.18 14.32
CA ALA A 96 3.63 -7.04 14.91
C ALA A 96 3.42 -5.76 14.09
N MET A 97 3.49 -5.85 12.76
CA MET A 97 3.23 -4.72 11.88
C MET A 97 1.77 -4.24 11.97
N MET A 98 0.80 -5.14 12.12
CA MET A 98 -0.62 -4.79 12.31
C MET A 98 -0.81 -3.89 13.54
N VAL A 99 -0.23 -4.28 14.68
CA VAL A 99 -0.27 -3.47 15.90
C VAL A 99 0.40 -2.12 15.68
N GLY A 100 1.58 -2.11 15.04
CA GLY A 100 2.28 -0.88 14.68
C GLY A 100 1.45 0.04 13.78
N LEU A 101 0.76 -0.49 12.78
CA LEU A 101 -0.12 0.26 11.89
C LEU A 101 -1.30 0.90 12.62
N LEU A 102 -1.92 0.20 13.58
CA LEU A 102 -3.00 0.74 14.41
C LEU A 102 -2.51 1.92 15.26
N ILE A 103 -1.38 1.76 15.94
CA ILE A 103 -0.75 2.82 16.75
C ILE A 103 -0.35 4.01 15.85
N GLY A 104 0.33 3.73 14.74
CA GLY A 104 0.78 4.75 13.81
C GLY A 104 -0.38 5.51 13.14
N ALA A 105 -1.46 4.83 12.78
CA ALA A 105 -2.66 5.47 12.26
C ALA A 105 -3.33 6.39 13.28
N TYR A 106 -3.40 5.97 14.55
CA TYR A 106 -3.91 6.78 15.64
C TYR A 106 -3.06 8.03 15.89
N ILE A 107 -1.72 7.88 15.96
CA ILE A 107 -0.79 9.02 16.11
C ILE A 107 -0.93 9.97 14.92
N GLY A 108 -0.91 9.46 13.70
CA GLY A 108 -1.06 10.26 12.49
C GLY A 108 -2.40 10.99 12.42
N LEU A 109 -3.49 10.38 12.92
CA LEU A 109 -4.79 11.03 13.05
C LEU A 109 -4.72 12.19 14.06
N ARG A 110 -4.10 11.97 15.23
CA ARG A 110 -3.92 13.02 16.24
C ARG A 110 -3.12 14.20 15.70
N LEU A 111 -2.07 13.95 14.92
CA LEU A 111 -1.30 15.00 14.26
C LEU A 111 -2.14 15.81 13.27
N LEU A 112 -2.99 15.15 12.47
CA LEU A 112 -3.89 15.84 11.54
C LEU A 112 -4.93 16.69 12.28
N ILE A 113 -5.49 16.19 13.38
CA ILE A 113 -6.45 16.97 14.20
C ILE A 113 -5.77 18.17 14.83
N PHE A 114 -4.57 17.99 15.36
CA PHE A 114 -3.76 19.08 15.94
C PHE A 114 -3.50 20.17 14.89
N GLU A 115 -3.14 19.79 13.66
CA GLU A 115 -2.94 20.69 12.54
C GLU A 115 -4.20 21.53 12.26
N VAL A 116 -5.35 20.89 12.13
CA VAL A 116 -6.62 21.58 11.85
C VAL A 116 -6.99 22.53 12.98
N LYS A 117 -6.79 22.13 14.24
CA LYS A 117 -7.21 22.88 15.42
C LYS A 117 -6.32 24.09 15.70
N TYR A 118 -5.00 23.94 15.58
CA TYR A 118 -4.04 24.97 16.03
C TYR A 118 -3.40 25.76 14.89
N LEU A 119 -3.20 25.17 13.73
CA LEU A 119 -2.48 25.83 12.63
C LEU A 119 -3.39 26.53 11.62
N ASN A 120 -4.71 26.30 11.66
CA ASN A 120 -5.72 26.88 10.73
C ASN A 120 -5.31 26.84 9.23
N LEU A 121 -4.28 26.06 8.89
CA LEU A 121 -3.68 26.00 7.56
C LEU A 121 -4.61 25.34 6.54
N SER A 122 -5.54 24.49 7.01
CA SER A 122 -6.55 23.83 6.16
C SER A 122 -7.74 24.75 5.84
N SER A 123 -7.95 25.84 6.63
CA SER A 123 -9.07 26.76 6.49
C SER A 123 -8.85 27.86 5.44
N SER A 124 -7.62 28.06 4.98
CA SER A 124 -7.35 28.99 3.88
C SER A 124 -7.86 28.40 2.58
N GLY A 125 -9.07 28.82 2.16
CA GLY A 125 -9.92 28.41 1.06
C GLY A 125 -9.30 28.14 -0.32
N ASN A 126 -8.20 27.44 -0.37
CA ASN A 126 -7.61 26.94 -1.59
C ASN A 126 -8.12 25.51 -1.83
N GLN A 127 -9.39 25.41 -2.25
CA GLN A 127 -9.94 24.20 -2.85
C GLN A 127 -8.91 23.67 -3.85
N SER A 128 -8.67 22.35 -3.84
CA SER A 128 -7.84 21.67 -4.83
C SER A 128 -8.22 22.21 -6.22
N LYS A 129 -7.37 23.07 -6.78
CA LYS A 129 -7.61 23.64 -8.11
C LYS A 129 -7.66 22.47 -9.08
N VAL A 130 -8.81 22.21 -9.66
CA VAL A 130 -8.91 21.37 -10.83
C VAL A 130 -8.12 22.06 -11.93
N VAL A 131 -6.90 21.58 -12.18
CA VAL A 131 -5.96 22.20 -13.13
C VAL A 131 -6.46 22.08 -14.56
N SER A 132 -7.37 21.16 -14.84
CA SER A 132 -7.98 20.98 -16.15
C SER A 132 -9.43 21.44 -16.12
N GLY A 133 -9.71 22.60 -16.72
CA GLY A 133 -11.06 22.96 -17.16
C GLY A 133 -11.52 21.89 -18.17
N SER A 134 -12.39 20.99 -17.73
CA SER A 134 -12.90 19.93 -18.62
C SER A 134 -13.84 20.54 -19.64
N SER A 135 -13.37 20.69 -20.88
CA SER A 135 -14.25 20.90 -22.02
C SER A 135 -15.24 19.73 -22.10
N ASP A 136 -16.52 19.98 -22.39
CA ASP A 136 -17.54 18.94 -22.57
C ASP A 136 -17.12 17.89 -23.59
N ARG A 137 -16.33 18.27 -24.59
CA ARG A 137 -15.72 17.34 -25.57
C ARG A 137 -14.76 16.36 -24.90
N TRP A 138 -13.94 16.83 -23.93
CA TRP A 138 -13.01 15.95 -23.22
C TRP A 138 -13.75 14.91 -22.36
N ILE A 139 -14.82 15.29 -21.69
CA ILE A 139 -15.62 14.34 -20.87
C ILE A 139 -16.21 13.25 -21.76
N LYS A 140 -16.73 13.59 -22.95
CA LYS A 140 -17.27 12.63 -23.92
C LYS A 140 -16.20 11.72 -24.52
N LEU A 141 -14.96 12.19 -24.64
CA LEU A 141 -13.84 11.41 -25.22
C LEU A 141 -13.19 10.47 -24.18
N GLN A 142 -13.28 10.77 -22.88
CA GLN A 142 -12.65 9.98 -21.83
C GLN A 142 -12.93 8.48 -21.91
N PRO A 143 -14.19 7.99 -22.10
CA PRO A 143 -14.46 6.57 -22.16
C PRO A 143 -13.75 5.87 -23.33
N VAL A 144 -13.66 6.54 -24.48
CA VAL A 144 -12.97 6.00 -25.65
C VAL A 144 -11.48 5.86 -25.38
N VAL A 145 -10.86 6.92 -24.81
CA VAL A 145 -9.43 6.87 -24.44
C VAL A 145 -9.19 5.81 -23.36
N GLY A 146 -10.10 5.67 -22.38
CA GLY A 146 -10.01 4.62 -21.36
C GLY A 146 -10.06 3.21 -21.93
N GLY A 147 -10.93 2.96 -22.92
CA GLY A 147 -10.98 1.72 -23.67
C GLY A 147 -9.67 1.44 -24.42
N LEU A 148 -9.13 2.46 -25.10
CA LEU A 148 -7.85 2.33 -25.82
C LEU A 148 -6.67 2.02 -24.86
N VAL A 149 -6.62 2.64 -23.69
CA VAL A 149 -5.59 2.35 -22.68
C VAL A 149 -5.68 0.90 -22.19
N LEU A 150 -6.88 0.38 -21.95
CA LEU A 150 -7.07 -1.03 -21.59
C LEU A 150 -6.63 -1.97 -22.71
N LEU A 151 -7.06 -1.72 -23.93
CA LEU A 151 -6.68 -2.52 -25.09
C LEU A 151 -5.16 -2.51 -25.29
N ALA A 152 -4.52 -1.34 -25.19
CA ALA A 152 -3.07 -1.24 -25.26
C ALA A 152 -2.38 -2.01 -24.13
N GLY A 153 -2.87 -1.92 -22.87
CA GLY A 153 -2.35 -2.68 -21.75
C GLY A 153 -2.46 -4.19 -21.96
N ILE A 154 -3.59 -4.68 -22.46
CA ILE A 154 -3.78 -6.09 -22.78
C ILE A 154 -2.89 -6.50 -23.96
N SER A 155 -2.76 -5.69 -25.01
CA SER A 155 -1.88 -5.98 -26.14
C SER A 155 -0.42 -6.09 -25.70
N ILE A 156 0.06 -5.23 -24.79
CA ILE A 156 1.41 -5.29 -24.24
C ILE A 156 1.65 -6.62 -23.50
N THR A 157 0.64 -7.21 -22.86
CA THR A 157 0.81 -8.52 -22.19
C THR A 157 1.16 -9.63 -23.21
N PHE A 158 0.53 -9.62 -24.39
CA PHE A 158 0.85 -10.55 -25.48
C PHE A 158 2.22 -10.28 -26.10
N VAL A 159 2.64 -9.02 -26.16
CA VAL A 159 4.00 -8.66 -26.60
C VAL A 159 5.05 -9.24 -25.64
N TYR A 160 4.84 -9.22 -24.31
CA TYR A 160 5.74 -9.87 -23.39
C TYR A 160 5.80 -11.40 -23.55
N ASP A 161 4.69 -12.01 -23.93
CA ASP A 161 4.63 -13.45 -24.23
C ASP A 161 5.46 -13.79 -25.48
N SER A 162 5.38 -12.99 -26.54
CA SER A 162 6.14 -13.18 -27.78
C SER A 162 7.65 -12.98 -27.62
N PHE A 163 8.11 -12.32 -26.54
CA PHE A 163 9.51 -12.16 -26.19
C PHE A 163 10.03 -13.20 -25.16
N ASP A 164 9.34 -14.31 -24.96
CA ASP A 164 9.68 -15.36 -23.98
C ASP A 164 9.64 -14.90 -22.52
N TYR A 165 8.81 -13.89 -22.21
CA TYR A 165 8.62 -13.41 -20.85
C TYR A 165 7.16 -13.52 -20.37
N PRO A 166 6.50 -14.70 -20.45
CA PRO A 166 5.07 -14.84 -20.15
C PRO A 166 4.73 -14.41 -18.71
N THR A 167 5.57 -14.75 -17.74
CA THR A 167 5.37 -14.37 -16.33
C THR A 167 5.24 -12.86 -16.15
N ARG A 168 6.00 -12.06 -16.91
CA ARG A 168 5.97 -10.59 -16.81
C ARG A 168 4.69 -10.00 -17.39
N GLY A 169 4.21 -10.54 -18.51
CA GLY A 169 2.90 -10.19 -19.09
C GLY A 169 1.76 -10.44 -18.10
N VAL A 170 1.78 -11.59 -17.43
CA VAL A 170 0.78 -11.95 -16.41
C VAL A 170 0.80 -10.95 -15.24
N PHE A 171 1.97 -10.52 -14.74
CA PHE A 171 2.04 -9.50 -13.68
C PHE A 171 1.47 -8.15 -14.11
N LEU A 172 1.67 -7.74 -15.37
CA LEU A 172 1.07 -6.53 -15.92
C LEU A 172 -0.45 -6.64 -15.98
N LEU A 173 -0.98 -7.77 -16.46
CA LEU A 173 -2.41 -8.04 -16.54
C LEU A 173 -3.06 -8.00 -15.15
N PHE A 174 -2.48 -8.71 -14.18
CA PHE A 174 -2.94 -8.64 -12.79
C PHE A 174 -2.93 -7.20 -12.26
N GLY A 175 -1.88 -6.43 -12.57
CA GLY A 175 -1.80 -5.02 -12.20
C GLY A 175 -2.96 -4.20 -12.77
N LEU A 176 -3.28 -4.36 -14.05
CA LEU A 176 -4.41 -3.70 -14.72
C LEU A 176 -5.74 -4.02 -14.02
N VAL A 177 -5.99 -5.31 -13.76
CA VAL A 177 -7.22 -5.75 -13.08
C VAL A 177 -7.28 -5.20 -11.66
N PHE A 178 -6.19 -5.26 -10.89
CA PHE A 178 -6.14 -4.68 -9.54
C PHE A 178 -6.38 -3.18 -9.56
N GLY A 179 -5.80 -2.45 -10.53
CA GLY A 179 -6.03 -1.02 -10.68
C GLY A 179 -7.50 -0.68 -10.92
N LEU A 180 -8.16 -1.41 -11.82
CA LEU A 180 -9.60 -1.30 -12.09
C LEU A 180 -10.44 -1.55 -10.83
N VAL A 181 -10.18 -2.66 -10.13
CA VAL A 181 -10.93 -3.05 -8.94
C VAL A 181 -10.72 -2.05 -7.80
N MET A 182 -9.47 -1.64 -7.54
CA MET A 182 -9.15 -0.69 -6.47
C MET A 182 -9.78 0.69 -6.71
N GLN A 183 -9.79 1.15 -7.96
CA GLN A 183 -10.42 2.42 -8.32
C GLN A 183 -11.93 2.36 -8.14
N ARG A 184 -12.58 1.28 -8.56
CA ARG A 184 -14.04 1.10 -8.44
C ARG A 184 -14.50 0.90 -7.00
N SER A 185 -13.78 0.09 -6.23
CA SER A 185 -14.09 -0.19 -4.82
C SER A 185 -13.67 0.92 -3.87
N ARG A 186 -12.88 1.90 -4.34
CA ARG A 186 -12.27 2.94 -3.49
C ARG A 186 -11.47 2.35 -2.33
N PHE A 187 -10.90 1.17 -2.54
CA PHE A 187 -10.19 0.43 -1.50
C PHE A 187 -8.95 1.18 -1.01
N CYS A 188 -8.79 1.30 0.30
CA CYS A 188 -7.65 1.96 0.91
C CYS A 188 -7.38 1.44 2.32
N PHE A 189 -6.17 0.91 2.56
CA PHE A 189 -5.76 0.49 3.89
C PHE A 189 -5.73 1.63 4.91
N VAL A 190 -5.46 2.87 4.48
CA VAL A 190 -5.54 4.03 5.40
C VAL A 190 -6.92 4.14 6.00
N ARG A 191 -7.98 3.96 5.18
CA ARG A 191 -9.36 3.98 5.66
C ARG A 191 -9.59 2.86 6.66
N ALA A 192 -9.11 1.64 6.34
CA ALA A 192 -9.29 0.49 7.21
C ALA A 192 -8.66 0.69 8.61
N PHE A 193 -7.51 1.36 8.70
CA PHE A 193 -6.83 1.57 9.99
C PHE A 193 -7.22 2.88 10.69
N ARG A 194 -7.63 3.92 9.95
CA ARG A 194 -7.89 5.25 10.50
C ARG A 194 -9.38 5.54 10.77
N GLU A 195 -10.28 5.09 9.91
CA GLU A 195 -11.72 5.42 10.03
C GLU A 195 -12.37 4.93 11.33
N PRO A 196 -12.03 3.76 11.90
CA PRO A 196 -12.54 3.38 13.20
C PRO A 196 -12.25 4.40 14.31
N PHE A 197 -11.14 5.15 14.20
CA PHE A 197 -10.77 6.19 15.17
C PHE A 197 -11.30 7.58 14.79
N LEU A 198 -11.56 7.82 13.51
CA LEU A 198 -11.99 9.13 13.00
C LEU A 198 -13.51 9.30 13.04
N THR A 199 -14.22 8.36 12.45
CA THR A 199 -15.70 8.42 12.29
C THR A 199 -16.44 7.32 13.04
N GLY A 200 -15.70 6.29 13.48
CA GLY A 200 -16.27 5.07 14.02
C GLY A 200 -16.75 4.08 12.95
N ASP A 201 -16.62 4.41 11.65
CA ASP A 201 -16.99 3.49 10.55
C ASP A 201 -15.97 2.36 10.41
N GLY A 202 -16.41 1.13 10.54
CA GLY A 202 -15.60 -0.07 10.41
C GLY A 202 -15.78 -0.83 9.10
N GLY A 203 -16.56 -0.33 8.15
CA GLY A 203 -16.88 -1.06 6.92
C GLY A 203 -15.66 -1.55 6.15
N MET A 204 -14.68 -0.66 5.93
CA MET A 204 -13.44 -1.02 5.24
C MET A 204 -12.56 -1.96 6.07
N THR A 205 -12.50 -1.78 7.38
CA THR A 205 -11.74 -2.65 8.30
C THR A 205 -12.29 -4.07 8.29
N LYS A 206 -13.63 -4.23 8.38
CA LYS A 206 -14.29 -5.53 8.29
C LYS A 206 -14.00 -6.24 6.98
N ALA A 207 -14.01 -5.51 5.86
CA ALA A 207 -13.65 -6.07 4.55
C ALA A 207 -12.19 -6.56 4.51
N VAL A 208 -11.25 -5.80 5.08
CA VAL A 208 -9.83 -6.22 5.18
C VAL A 208 -9.68 -7.45 6.05
N ILE A 209 -10.35 -7.52 7.21
CA ILE A 209 -10.29 -8.68 8.11
C ILE A 209 -10.80 -9.94 7.41
N LEU A 210 -11.94 -9.86 6.73
CA LEU A 210 -12.49 -10.99 5.97
C LEU A 210 -11.55 -11.43 4.84
N ALA A 211 -10.96 -10.48 4.12
CA ALA A 211 -9.99 -10.79 3.08
C ALA A 211 -8.74 -11.48 3.63
N VAL A 212 -8.24 -11.06 4.81
CA VAL A 212 -7.12 -11.71 5.48
C VAL A 212 -7.50 -13.15 5.90
N ILE A 213 -8.67 -13.37 6.48
CA ILE A 213 -9.13 -14.71 6.89
C ILE A 213 -9.18 -15.65 5.68
N ILE A 214 -9.80 -15.23 4.59
CA ILE A 214 -9.87 -16.02 3.34
C ILE A 214 -8.45 -16.30 2.82
N SER A 215 -7.58 -15.29 2.86
CA SER A 215 -6.20 -15.41 2.41
C SER A 215 -5.36 -16.36 3.30
N VAL A 216 -5.56 -16.35 4.63
CA VAL A 216 -4.92 -17.30 5.56
C VAL A 216 -5.28 -18.74 5.18
N ILE A 217 -6.55 -19.01 4.91
CA ILE A 217 -7.00 -20.35 4.49
C ILE A 217 -6.36 -20.73 3.16
N GLY A 218 -6.39 -19.85 2.17
CA GLY A 218 -5.80 -20.11 0.85
C GLY A 218 -4.28 -20.35 0.90
N PHE A 219 -3.52 -19.50 1.62
CA PHE A 219 -2.08 -19.68 1.80
C PHE A 219 -1.74 -20.95 2.59
N SER A 220 -2.55 -21.29 3.60
CA SER A 220 -2.35 -22.51 4.35
C SER A 220 -2.53 -23.76 3.48
N ILE A 221 -3.52 -23.77 2.58
CA ILE A 221 -3.72 -24.88 1.62
C ILE A 221 -2.51 -24.97 0.67
N LEU A 222 -2.09 -23.83 0.08
CA LEU A 222 -0.97 -23.80 -0.87
C LEU A 222 0.35 -24.28 -0.25
N LYS A 223 0.60 -23.96 1.01
CA LYS A 223 1.80 -24.41 1.74
C LYS A 223 1.69 -25.86 2.21
N TRP A 224 0.48 -26.29 2.61
CA TRP A 224 0.23 -27.67 3.01
C TRP A 224 0.36 -28.65 1.85
N THR A 225 0.03 -28.23 0.62
CA THR A 225 0.14 -29.06 -0.60
C THR A 225 1.50 -28.97 -1.28
N ASP A 226 2.50 -28.35 -0.65
CA ASP A 226 3.85 -28.10 -1.17
C ASP A 226 3.89 -27.41 -2.55
N LEU A 227 2.79 -26.75 -2.95
CA LEU A 227 2.74 -25.92 -4.15
C LEU A 227 3.55 -24.62 -4.00
N ARG A 228 3.87 -24.24 -2.78
CA ARG A 228 4.70 -23.08 -2.42
C ARG A 228 5.56 -23.38 -1.20
N ASP A 229 6.81 -22.91 -1.26
CA ASP A 229 7.76 -23.05 -0.16
C ASP A 229 7.19 -22.44 1.13
N TRP A 230 7.49 -23.07 2.25
CA TRP A 230 6.99 -22.67 3.57
C TRP A 230 7.45 -21.27 4.00
N ASP A 231 8.63 -20.80 3.53
CA ASP A 231 9.21 -19.49 3.80
C ASP A 231 8.59 -18.36 2.95
N THR A 232 7.80 -18.72 1.90
CA THR A 232 7.17 -17.73 1.03
C THR A 232 6.33 -16.74 1.85
N PHE A 233 6.69 -15.44 1.76
CA PHE A 233 6.11 -14.34 2.51
C PHE A 233 6.28 -14.39 4.04
N VAL A 234 7.07 -15.32 4.60
CA VAL A 234 7.55 -15.22 5.97
C VAL A 234 8.58 -14.10 6.03
N ARG A 235 8.25 -13.01 6.70
CA ARG A 235 9.09 -11.81 6.72
C ARG A 235 9.99 -11.80 7.94
N PRO A 236 11.27 -11.40 7.80
CA PRO A 236 12.13 -11.11 8.94
C PRO A 236 11.62 -9.87 9.71
N GLY A 237 12.25 -9.56 10.82
CA GLY A 237 11.89 -8.38 11.61
C GLY A 237 10.77 -8.65 12.61
N PHE A 238 10.63 -9.90 13.07
CA PHE A 238 9.66 -10.20 14.12
C PHE A 238 9.96 -9.39 15.38
N TRP A 239 8.93 -8.88 15.90
CA TRP A 239 8.43 -7.91 16.82
C TRP A 239 8.99 -6.50 16.62
N PHE A 240 10.26 -6.22 16.67
CA PHE A 240 10.79 -4.84 16.66
C PHE A 240 10.68 -4.18 15.28
N GLY A 241 11.22 -4.83 14.23
CA GLY A 241 11.14 -4.30 12.87
C GLY A 241 9.72 -4.13 12.38
N GLY A 242 8.86 -5.14 12.60
CA GLY A 242 7.45 -5.09 12.26
C GLY A 242 6.68 -4.00 13.00
N LEU A 243 6.85 -3.92 14.33
CA LEU A 243 6.16 -2.94 15.17
C LEU A 243 6.58 -1.50 14.83
N MET A 244 7.88 -1.22 14.89
CA MET A 244 8.41 0.14 14.63
C MET A 244 8.19 0.57 13.18
N GLY A 245 8.42 -0.36 12.24
CA GLY A 245 8.13 -0.11 10.83
C GLY A 245 6.64 0.13 10.59
N GLY A 246 5.76 -0.59 11.27
CA GLY A 246 4.31 -0.39 11.25
C GLY A 246 3.90 0.97 11.79
N ILE A 247 4.48 1.42 12.92
CA ILE A 247 4.19 2.75 13.51
C ILE A 247 4.59 3.86 12.53
N VAL A 248 5.82 3.83 12.04
CA VAL A 248 6.33 4.86 11.11
C VAL A 248 5.53 4.87 9.81
N PHE A 249 5.21 3.69 9.27
CA PHE A 249 4.38 3.55 8.08
C PHE A 249 2.96 4.08 8.32
N GLY A 250 2.36 3.76 9.47
CA GLY A 250 1.02 4.18 9.86
C GLY A 250 0.87 5.70 9.95
N VAL A 251 1.86 6.38 10.56
CA VAL A 251 1.92 7.86 10.58
C VAL A 251 2.05 8.39 9.15
N GLY A 252 2.99 7.84 8.36
CA GLY A 252 3.23 8.28 6.99
C GLY A 252 1.99 8.15 6.09
N MET A 253 1.26 7.02 6.15
CA MET A 253 0.05 6.82 5.36
C MET A 253 -1.10 7.74 5.77
N SER A 254 -1.17 8.13 7.06
CA SER A 254 -2.18 9.06 7.55
C SER A 254 -1.93 10.48 7.03
N LEU A 255 -0.67 10.94 7.02
CA LEU A 255 -0.26 12.25 6.52
C LEU A 255 -0.39 12.37 5.01
N SER A 256 0.05 11.36 4.25
CA SER A 256 -0.08 11.35 2.79
C SER A 256 -1.53 11.26 2.33
N GLY A 257 -2.40 10.63 3.14
CA GLY A 257 -3.79 10.34 2.80
C GLY A 257 -3.97 9.13 1.89
N GLY A 258 -2.90 8.32 1.69
CA GLY A 258 -2.91 7.08 0.92
C GLY A 258 -1.84 6.11 1.43
N CYS A 259 -2.12 4.81 1.46
CA CYS A 259 -1.09 3.79 1.63
C CYS A 259 -0.32 3.58 0.31
N ALA A 260 0.73 2.76 0.31
CA ALA A 260 1.54 2.55 -0.90
C ALA A 260 0.70 2.17 -2.14
N SER A 261 -0.20 1.18 -2.02
CA SER A 261 -1.12 0.80 -3.11
C SER A 261 -2.21 1.84 -3.36
N GLY A 262 -2.71 2.48 -2.30
CA GLY A 262 -3.67 3.57 -2.39
C GLY A 262 -3.13 4.78 -3.14
N CYS A 263 -1.84 5.07 -3.00
CA CYS A 263 -1.17 6.12 -3.78
C CYS A 263 -1.12 5.77 -5.27
N LEU A 264 -0.84 4.50 -5.63
CA LEU A 264 -0.76 4.08 -7.04
C LEU A 264 -2.07 4.29 -7.79
N TRP A 265 -3.18 3.76 -7.28
CA TRP A 265 -4.44 3.88 -8.02
C TRP A 265 -5.00 5.30 -8.02
N ARG A 266 -4.81 6.07 -6.93
CA ARG A 266 -5.22 7.48 -6.91
C ARG A 266 -4.32 8.38 -7.75
N ALA A 267 -3.05 8.04 -7.89
CA ALA A 267 -2.17 8.70 -8.85
C ALA A 267 -2.68 8.49 -10.28
N GLY A 268 -3.17 7.26 -10.61
CA GLY A 268 -3.87 6.99 -11.85
C GLY A 268 -5.12 7.86 -12.07
N GLU A 269 -5.83 8.26 -11.00
CA GLU A 269 -6.96 9.22 -11.08
C GLU A 269 -6.54 10.68 -11.29
N GLY A 270 -5.23 10.99 -11.24
CA GLY A 270 -4.70 12.34 -11.44
C GLY A 270 -4.47 13.15 -10.15
N GLN A 271 -4.33 12.52 -8.98
CA GLN A 271 -4.01 13.21 -7.74
C GLN A 271 -2.50 13.51 -7.62
N VAL A 272 -2.10 14.76 -7.87
CA VAL A 272 -0.69 15.19 -7.89
C VAL A 272 0.03 14.96 -6.56
N LYS A 273 -0.62 15.22 -5.42
CA LYS A 273 -0.07 14.95 -4.08
C LYS A 273 0.47 13.53 -3.95
N LEU A 274 -0.26 12.55 -4.50
CA LEU A 274 0.08 11.14 -4.35
C LEU A 274 1.17 10.67 -5.32
N TRP A 275 1.34 11.34 -6.46
CA TRP A 275 2.53 11.16 -7.29
C TRP A 275 3.81 11.49 -6.52
N ILE A 276 3.80 12.62 -5.82
CA ILE A 276 4.92 13.05 -4.99
C ILE A 276 5.17 12.06 -3.84
N ALA A 277 4.09 11.57 -3.22
CA ALA A 277 4.20 10.56 -2.17
C ALA A 277 4.81 9.24 -2.68
N ILE A 278 4.48 8.79 -3.92
CA ILE A 278 5.07 7.59 -4.53
C ILE A 278 6.57 7.78 -4.78
N ILE A 279 6.95 8.93 -5.33
CA ILE A 279 8.34 9.26 -5.61
C ILE A 279 9.15 9.29 -4.29
N ALA A 280 8.66 10.03 -3.29
CA ALA A 280 9.30 10.09 -1.97
C ALA A 280 9.42 8.71 -1.32
N PHE A 281 8.37 7.88 -1.42
CA PHE A 281 8.37 6.50 -0.94
C PHE A 281 9.43 5.64 -1.65
N ALA A 282 9.53 5.73 -2.98
CA ALA A 282 10.47 4.92 -3.75
C ALA A 282 11.92 5.22 -3.38
N PHE A 283 12.26 6.51 -3.27
CA PHE A 283 13.59 6.96 -2.90
C PHE A 283 13.93 6.66 -1.46
N SER A 284 13.08 7.04 -0.51
CA SER A 284 13.35 6.83 0.92
C SER A 284 13.49 5.35 1.27
N ARG A 285 12.65 4.49 0.66
CA ARG A 285 12.78 3.04 0.84
C ARG A 285 14.09 2.50 0.25
N ALA A 286 14.50 2.97 -0.93
CA ALA A 286 15.73 2.54 -1.57
C ALA A 286 16.95 2.92 -0.73
N ILE A 287 17.04 4.18 -0.33
CA ILE A 287 18.16 4.71 0.47
C ILE A 287 18.21 4.04 1.84
N PHE A 288 17.08 4.00 2.54
CA PHE A 288 17.06 3.51 3.92
C PHE A 288 17.25 1.98 3.99
N ALA A 289 16.73 1.21 3.03
CA ALA A 289 16.99 -0.22 2.95
C ALA A 289 18.47 -0.50 2.64
N GLY A 290 19.09 0.28 1.76
CA GLY A 290 20.53 0.19 1.49
C GLY A 290 21.36 0.48 2.73
N TRP A 291 21.05 1.57 3.46
CA TRP A 291 21.71 1.91 4.71
C TRP A 291 21.56 0.83 5.78
N LEU A 292 20.37 0.23 5.95
CA LEU A 292 20.14 -0.87 6.88
C LEU A 292 20.97 -2.11 6.55
N GLU A 293 21.13 -2.40 5.27
CA GLU A 293 21.93 -3.52 4.80
C GLU A 293 23.42 -3.29 5.06
N GLU A 294 23.95 -2.13 4.67
CA GLU A 294 25.36 -1.74 4.85
C GLU A 294 25.77 -1.61 6.32
N SER A 295 24.88 -1.08 7.17
CA SER A 295 25.11 -0.93 8.60
C SER A 295 24.97 -2.21 9.41
N GLY A 296 24.52 -3.33 8.80
CA GLY A 296 24.25 -4.60 9.48
C GLY A 296 23.07 -4.57 10.46
N TRP A 297 22.32 -3.46 10.51
CA TRP A 297 21.14 -3.34 11.38
C TRP A 297 20.00 -4.24 10.96
N MET A 298 20.00 -4.72 9.71
CA MET A 298 18.98 -5.62 9.18
C MET A 298 18.80 -6.88 10.03
N MET A 299 19.91 -7.45 10.54
CA MET A 299 19.88 -8.62 11.45
C MET A 299 19.33 -8.27 12.85
N LYS A 300 19.49 -7.01 13.31
CA LYS A 300 19.04 -6.56 14.64
C LYS A 300 17.55 -6.24 14.68
N LEU A 301 16.89 -6.08 13.54
CA LEU A 301 15.46 -5.81 13.47
C LEU A 301 14.58 -7.01 13.85
N GLY A 302 15.16 -8.20 13.91
CA GLY A 302 14.52 -9.44 14.32
C GLY A 302 14.56 -10.51 13.24
N GLU A 303 14.37 -11.74 13.68
CA GLU A 303 14.39 -12.93 12.83
C GLU A 303 13.06 -13.15 12.10
N SER A 304 13.05 -14.05 11.12
CA SER A 304 11.84 -14.54 10.50
C SER A 304 11.20 -15.60 11.39
N VAL A 305 10.00 -15.32 11.90
CA VAL A 305 9.28 -16.27 12.77
C VAL A 305 8.04 -16.77 12.03
N PHE A 306 8.05 -18.07 11.73
CA PHE A 306 6.93 -18.78 11.16
C PHE A 306 6.11 -19.44 12.28
N LEU A 307 4.87 -18.99 12.47
CA LEU A 307 4.06 -19.40 13.61
C LEU A 307 3.84 -20.91 13.74
N PRO A 308 3.63 -21.67 12.64
CA PRO A 308 3.47 -23.12 12.70
C PRO A 308 4.66 -23.89 13.27
N ASP A 309 5.88 -23.36 13.20
CA ASP A 309 7.08 -24.02 13.76
C ASP A 309 7.05 -24.11 15.28
N TYR A 310 6.34 -23.16 15.93
CA TYR A 310 6.23 -23.08 17.39
C TYR A 310 5.00 -23.76 17.96
N VAL A 311 3.87 -23.67 17.25
CA VAL A 311 2.57 -24.14 17.79
C VAL A 311 1.90 -25.20 16.90
N GLY A 312 2.53 -25.57 15.80
CA GLY A 312 1.97 -26.48 14.80
C GLY A 312 0.95 -25.82 13.88
N TRP A 313 0.71 -26.44 12.72
CA TRP A 313 -0.13 -25.89 11.65
C TRP A 313 -1.56 -25.57 12.07
N LYS A 314 -2.24 -26.52 12.75
CA LYS A 314 -3.64 -26.36 13.17
C LYS A 314 -3.80 -25.20 14.15
N ALA A 315 -2.93 -25.16 15.16
CA ALA A 315 -2.98 -24.11 16.18
C ALA A 315 -2.59 -22.75 15.60
N GLY A 316 -1.60 -22.68 14.71
CA GLY A 316 -1.19 -21.43 14.06
C GLY A 316 -2.32 -20.78 13.25
N ILE A 317 -3.06 -21.56 12.47
CA ILE A 317 -4.22 -21.06 11.70
C ILE A 317 -5.32 -20.57 12.65
N VAL A 318 -5.65 -21.35 13.68
CA VAL A 318 -6.70 -21.00 14.66
C VAL A 318 -6.34 -19.72 15.42
N ILE A 319 -5.08 -19.56 15.84
CA ILE A 319 -4.62 -18.36 16.54
C ILE A 319 -4.78 -17.11 15.65
N VAL A 320 -4.32 -17.16 14.40
CA VAL A 320 -4.43 -16.00 13.50
C VAL A 320 -5.89 -15.66 13.20
N ILE A 321 -6.73 -16.65 12.92
CA ILE A 321 -8.17 -16.42 12.70
C ILE A 321 -8.82 -15.84 13.97
N THR A 322 -8.48 -16.33 15.16
CA THR A 322 -8.99 -15.81 16.42
C THR A 322 -8.62 -14.35 16.63
N ILE A 323 -7.35 -13.97 16.37
CA ILE A 323 -6.90 -12.58 16.45
C ILE A 323 -7.69 -11.70 15.47
N MET A 324 -7.91 -12.16 14.24
CA MET A 324 -8.70 -11.42 13.24
C MET A 324 -10.17 -11.28 13.68
N LEU A 325 -10.78 -12.32 14.24
CA LEU A 325 -12.13 -12.26 14.77
C LEU A 325 -12.25 -11.33 15.98
N LEU A 326 -11.28 -11.34 16.89
CA LEU A 326 -11.23 -10.38 18.00
C LEU A 326 -11.14 -8.94 17.48
N TRP A 327 -10.32 -8.69 16.50
CA TRP A 327 -10.26 -7.36 15.86
C TRP A 327 -11.60 -6.99 15.23
N TYR A 328 -12.25 -7.93 14.53
CA TYR A 328 -13.58 -7.72 13.96
C TYR A 328 -14.61 -7.33 15.04
N LEU A 329 -14.65 -8.06 16.17
CA LEU A 329 -15.55 -7.77 17.28
C LEU A 329 -15.29 -6.40 17.92
N ILE A 330 -14.01 -6.01 18.08
CA ILE A 330 -13.63 -4.67 18.56
C ILE A 330 -14.16 -3.59 17.63
N VAL A 331 -14.04 -3.78 16.32
CA VAL A 331 -14.53 -2.82 15.32
C VAL A 331 -16.05 -2.69 15.36
N VAL A 332 -16.79 -3.82 15.43
CA VAL A 332 -18.25 -3.82 15.56
C VAL A 332 -18.69 -3.14 16.85
N TRP A 333 -18.01 -3.44 17.96
CA TRP A 333 -18.28 -2.79 19.24
C TRP A 333 -18.03 -1.27 19.18
N ASN A 334 -16.96 -0.86 18.53
CA ASN A 334 -16.65 0.57 18.37
C ASN A 334 -17.67 1.28 17.45
N GLU A 335 -18.15 0.62 16.39
CA GLU A 335 -19.23 1.14 15.55
C GLU A 335 -20.50 1.43 16.37
N ALA A 336 -20.86 0.52 17.26
CA ALA A 336 -22.06 0.65 18.10
C ALA A 336 -21.90 1.72 19.20
N LYS A 337 -20.72 1.83 19.81
CA LYS A 337 -20.51 2.68 21.00
C LYS A 337 -19.70 3.95 20.75
N ARG A 338 -18.99 4.06 19.63
CA ARG A 338 -18.11 5.17 19.24
C ARG A 338 -17.10 5.59 20.31
N LYS A 339 -16.67 4.67 21.18
CA LYS A 339 -15.78 4.99 22.31
C LYS A 339 -14.32 5.23 21.90
N LEU A 340 -13.87 4.64 20.78
CA LEU A 340 -12.52 4.83 20.27
C LEU A 340 -12.41 6.03 19.32
N VAL A 341 -13.50 6.71 19.04
CA VAL A 341 -13.50 7.90 18.17
C VAL A 341 -12.81 9.04 18.91
N VAL A 342 -11.87 9.67 18.22
CA VAL A 342 -11.13 10.82 18.74
C VAL A 342 -12.04 12.03 18.70
N ASN A 343 -12.37 12.61 19.86
CA ASN A 343 -13.14 13.84 19.96
C ASN A 343 -12.32 15.02 19.43
N PHE A 344 -12.93 15.85 18.59
CA PHE A 344 -12.37 17.07 18.00
C PHE A 344 -12.30 18.23 18.99
#